data_c305711f139cc0a7457677bd64739089
#
_entry.id   c305711f139cc0a7457677bd64739089
#
_cell.length_a   1.000
_cell.length_b   1.000
_cell.length_c   1.000
_cell.angle_alpha   90.00
_cell.angle_beta   90.00
_cell.angle_gamma   90.00
#
_symmetry.space_group_name_H-M   'P 1'
#
loop_
_entity.id
_entity.type
_entity.pdbx_description
1 polymer ?
#
loop_
_entity_poly.entity_id
_entity_poly.type
_entity_poly.pdbx_seq_one_letter_code
_entity_poly.pdbx_strand_id
1 'polypeptide(L)'
;MREFQYPVGATPLDPDEAAGLLLTHITTRSELDRWEQGNIIEALAWLDQTKPSDILNEQFIRALHRRMFGRVWKWAGDFRQSDKNIGGPWHQVPMSVKNLCDDARLWINLREEEPDQVAVRFHHRLVSIHPFANGNGRHARLMTDVFLEAVLKRPKFTWGSADLSKPGDARHRYIAALHEADQNNYVPLNKFVRT
;
A
#
# COMPACT_ATOMS: atom_id res chain seq x y z
N MET A 1 -6.88 0.18 27.13
CA MET A 1 -6.52 0.47 25.73
C MET A 1 -5.67 -0.69 25.22
N ARG A 2 -5.99 -1.30 24.09
CA ARG A 2 -5.17 -2.40 23.54
C ARG A 2 -3.95 -1.79 22.88
N GLU A 3 -2.79 -2.05 23.41
CA GLU A 3 -1.52 -1.57 22.87
C GLU A 3 -0.94 -2.66 21.98
N PHE A 4 -0.97 -2.46 20.65
CA PHE A 4 -0.29 -3.35 19.71
C PHE A 4 1.16 -2.90 19.57
N GLN A 5 2.10 -3.84 19.68
CA GLN A 5 3.50 -3.55 19.37
C GLN A 5 3.69 -3.42 17.85
N TYR A 6 4.31 -2.36 17.40
CA TYR A 6 4.54 -2.06 15.98
C TYR A 6 6.03 -2.30 15.64
N PRO A 7 6.31 -3.00 14.52
CA PRO A 7 7.68 -3.14 14.04
C PRO A 7 8.23 -1.80 13.51
N VAL A 8 9.55 -1.66 13.42
CA VAL A 8 10.22 -0.48 12.86
C VAL A 8 9.66 -0.16 11.47
N GLY A 9 9.38 1.12 11.21
CA GLY A 9 8.78 1.60 9.96
C GLY A 9 7.29 1.27 9.78
N ALA A 10 6.60 0.82 10.84
CA ALA A 10 5.14 0.74 10.83
C ALA A 10 4.53 2.05 11.35
N THR A 11 3.32 2.35 10.90
CA THR A 11 2.54 3.50 11.39
C THR A 11 1.65 3.04 12.53
N PRO A 12 1.81 3.56 13.75
CA PRO A 12 0.90 3.29 14.86
C PRO A 12 -0.50 3.82 14.55
N LEU A 13 -1.51 3.11 15.05
CA LEU A 13 -2.90 3.60 15.03
C LEU A 13 -3.11 4.60 16.16
N ASP A 14 -3.86 5.65 15.87
CA ASP A 14 -4.38 6.53 16.91
C ASP A 14 -5.47 5.80 17.73
N PRO A 15 -5.78 6.23 18.96
CA PRO A 15 -6.79 5.58 19.81
C PRO A 15 -8.15 5.41 19.13
N ASP A 16 -8.61 6.44 18.39
CA ASP A 16 -9.89 6.42 17.68
C ASP A 16 -9.87 5.44 16.50
N GLU A 17 -8.73 5.32 15.81
CA GLU A 17 -8.53 4.33 14.75
C GLU A 17 -8.49 2.91 15.32
N ALA A 18 -7.83 2.71 16.47
CA ALA A 18 -7.82 1.42 17.16
C ALA A 18 -9.22 1.02 17.65
N ALA A 19 -10.07 1.98 18.01
CA ALA A 19 -11.48 1.76 18.33
C ALA A 19 -12.31 1.29 17.12
N GLY A 20 -11.80 1.48 15.90
CA GLY A 20 -12.40 0.99 14.65
C GLY A 20 -12.27 -0.52 14.41
N LEU A 21 -11.68 -1.29 15.32
CA LEU A 21 -11.59 -2.74 15.20
C LEU A 21 -12.98 -3.39 15.32
N LEU A 22 -13.40 -4.07 14.24
CA LEU A 22 -14.71 -4.73 14.19
C LEU A 22 -14.76 -6.04 14.99
N LEU A 23 -13.61 -6.71 15.11
CA LEU A 23 -13.47 -8.02 15.76
C LEU A 23 -13.07 -7.83 17.22
N THR A 24 -14.06 -7.58 18.08
CA THR A 24 -13.83 -7.21 19.50
C THR A 24 -13.19 -8.31 20.35
N HIS A 25 -13.22 -9.56 19.91
CA HIS A 25 -12.60 -10.71 20.59
C HIS A 25 -11.09 -10.85 20.36
N ILE A 26 -10.54 -10.14 19.34
CA ILE A 26 -9.10 -10.17 19.05
C ILE A 26 -8.34 -9.43 20.17
N THR A 27 -7.35 -10.09 20.72
CA THR A 27 -6.55 -9.57 21.85
C THR A 27 -5.06 -9.47 21.52
N THR A 28 -4.58 -10.24 20.55
CA THR A 28 -3.17 -10.30 20.18
C THR A 28 -2.90 -9.79 18.78
N ARG A 29 -1.67 -9.29 18.56
CA ARG A 29 -1.21 -8.88 17.23
C ARG A 29 -1.22 -10.04 16.23
N SER A 30 -0.84 -11.23 16.66
CA SER A 30 -0.83 -12.42 15.79
C SER A 30 -2.24 -12.82 15.30
N GLU A 31 -3.26 -12.66 16.13
CA GLU A 31 -4.66 -12.89 15.71
C GLU A 31 -5.08 -11.84 14.69
N LEU A 32 -4.78 -10.56 14.96
CA LEU A 32 -5.07 -9.48 14.03
C LEU A 32 -4.43 -9.71 12.67
N ASP A 33 -3.13 -10.04 12.63
CA ASP A 33 -2.39 -10.30 11.41
C ASP A 33 -3.00 -11.47 10.60
N ARG A 34 -3.49 -12.53 11.26
CA ARG A 34 -4.18 -13.65 10.61
C ARG A 34 -5.50 -13.23 9.97
N TRP A 35 -6.31 -12.42 10.67
CA TRP A 35 -7.57 -11.93 10.14
C TRP A 35 -7.35 -10.97 8.96
N GLU A 36 -6.40 -10.04 9.07
CA GLU A 36 -6.02 -9.17 7.97
C GLU A 36 -5.51 -9.97 6.76
N GLN A 37 -4.68 -11.00 6.99
CA GLN A 37 -4.19 -11.87 5.91
C GLN A 37 -5.33 -12.62 5.21
N GLY A 38 -6.31 -13.15 5.97
CA GLY A 38 -7.50 -13.79 5.41
C GLY A 38 -8.29 -12.82 4.52
N ASN A 39 -8.48 -11.58 4.97
CA ASN A 39 -9.19 -10.56 4.20
C ASN A 39 -8.41 -10.15 2.93
N ILE A 40 -7.07 -10.12 2.98
CA ILE A 40 -6.24 -9.88 1.79
C ILE A 40 -6.38 -11.01 0.76
N ILE A 41 -6.45 -12.28 1.20
CA ILE A 41 -6.67 -13.42 0.29
C ILE A 41 -8.01 -13.26 -0.44
N GLU A 42 -9.07 -12.85 0.24
CA GLU A 42 -10.36 -12.57 -0.40
C GLU A 42 -10.29 -11.40 -1.40
N ALA A 43 -9.50 -10.38 -1.09
CA ALA A 43 -9.26 -9.26 -2.01
C ALA A 43 -8.53 -9.73 -3.29
N LEU A 44 -7.56 -10.65 -3.18
CA LEU A 44 -6.89 -11.27 -4.32
C LEU A 44 -7.87 -12.08 -5.18
N ALA A 45 -8.73 -12.90 -4.57
CA ALA A 45 -9.75 -13.65 -5.28
C ALA A 45 -10.74 -12.71 -6.01
N TRP A 46 -11.13 -11.60 -5.37
CA TRP A 46 -11.97 -10.57 -6.02
C TRP A 46 -11.27 -9.94 -7.23
N LEU A 47 -10.00 -9.60 -7.14
CA LEU A 47 -9.22 -9.05 -8.26
C LEU A 47 -9.17 -10.03 -9.44
N ASP A 48 -8.94 -11.32 -9.17
CA ASP A 48 -8.87 -12.36 -10.19
C ASP A 48 -10.21 -12.56 -10.91
N GLN A 49 -11.32 -12.45 -10.19
CA GLN A 49 -12.66 -12.57 -10.74
C GLN A 49 -13.09 -11.33 -11.56
N THR A 50 -12.79 -10.13 -11.05
CA THR A 50 -13.30 -8.87 -11.64
C THR A 50 -12.40 -8.34 -12.76
N LYS A 51 -11.10 -8.65 -12.73
CA LYS A 51 -10.08 -8.21 -13.70
C LYS A 51 -10.23 -6.71 -14.05
N PRO A 52 -10.12 -5.82 -13.05
CA PRO A 52 -10.39 -4.41 -13.24
C PRO A 52 -9.42 -3.80 -14.24
N SER A 53 -9.91 -2.91 -15.13
CA SER A 53 -9.10 -2.22 -16.13
C SER A 53 -8.91 -0.73 -15.82
N ASP A 54 -9.91 -0.06 -15.28
CA ASP A 54 -9.81 1.34 -14.83
C ASP A 54 -9.46 1.39 -13.34
N ILE A 55 -8.16 1.38 -13.05
CA ILE A 55 -7.63 1.29 -11.69
C ILE A 55 -6.97 2.58 -11.20
N LEU A 56 -6.62 3.50 -12.11
CA LEU A 56 -5.92 4.75 -11.77
C LEU A 56 -6.92 5.84 -11.35
N ASN A 57 -7.73 5.57 -10.33
CA ASN A 57 -8.68 6.53 -9.77
C ASN A 57 -8.83 6.32 -8.25
N GLU A 58 -9.32 7.35 -7.57
CA GLU A 58 -9.54 7.33 -6.12
C GLU A 58 -10.47 6.18 -5.70
N GLN A 59 -11.54 5.97 -6.45
CA GLN A 59 -12.56 4.98 -6.13
C GLN A 59 -11.97 3.58 -6.07
N PHE A 60 -11.12 3.22 -7.03
CA PHE A 60 -10.46 1.92 -7.06
C PHE A 60 -9.43 1.77 -5.94
N ILE A 61 -8.59 2.79 -5.71
CA ILE A 61 -7.60 2.80 -4.62
C ILE A 61 -8.27 2.57 -3.27
N ARG A 62 -9.38 3.24 -2.99
CA ARG A 62 -10.17 3.06 -1.77
C ARG A 62 -10.89 1.71 -1.72
N ALA A 63 -11.47 1.28 -2.83
CA ALA A 63 -12.16 0.00 -2.92
C ALA A 63 -11.21 -1.18 -2.65
N LEU A 64 -10.00 -1.15 -3.22
CA LEU A 64 -8.98 -2.16 -2.96
C LEU A 64 -8.61 -2.22 -1.48
N HIS A 65 -8.36 -1.08 -0.85
CA HIS A 65 -8.06 -1.03 0.58
C HIS A 65 -9.22 -1.57 1.43
N ARG A 66 -10.46 -1.23 1.08
CA ARG A 66 -11.65 -1.76 1.76
C ARG A 66 -11.76 -3.27 1.59
N ARG A 67 -11.46 -3.82 0.42
CA ARG A 67 -11.43 -5.27 0.19
C ARG A 67 -10.38 -5.98 1.03
N MET A 68 -9.20 -5.34 1.21
CA MET A 68 -8.09 -5.91 1.97
C MET A 68 -8.29 -5.89 3.49
N PHE A 69 -9.10 -4.96 4.02
CA PHE A 69 -9.14 -4.70 5.47
C PHE A 69 -10.55 -4.51 6.04
N GLY A 70 -11.59 -4.44 5.22
CA GLY A 70 -12.94 -4.03 5.63
C GLY A 70 -13.69 -5.00 6.52
N ARG A 71 -13.26 -6.26 6.65
CA ARG A 71 -13.79 -7.20 7.64
C ARG A 71 -13.14 -7.06 9.00
N VAL A 72 -12.04 -6.33 9.08
CA VAL A 72 -11.27 -6.13 10.31
C VAL A 72 -11.44 -4.70 10.83
N TRP A 73 -11.45 -3.72 9.94
CA TRP A 73 -11.42 -2.32 10.29
C TRP A 73 -12.58 -1.52 9.71
N LYS A 74 -13.30 -0.78 10.56
CA LYS A 74 -14.42 0.09 10.17
C LYS A 74 -14.00 1.19 9.17
N TRP A 75 -12.82 1.75 9.34
CA TRP A 75 -12.27 2.82 8.50
C TRP A 75 -11.61 2.32 7.20
N ALA A 76 -11.62 1.01 6.93
CA ALA A 76 -10.99 0.47 5.73
C ALA A 76 -11.59 1.09 4.45
N GLY A 77 -10.71 1.62 3.61
CA GLY A 77 -11.10 2.35 2.40
C GLY A 77 -11.43 3.82 2.60
N ASP A 78 -11.39 4.32 3.83
CA ASP A 78 -11.51 5.75 4.08
C ASP A 78 -10.11 6.37 4.28
N PHE A 79 -9.89 7.53 3.69
CA PHE A 79 -8.64 8.23 3.89
C PHE A 79 -8.48 8.64 5.35
N ARG A 80 -7.24 8.62 5.83
CA ARG A 80 -6.91 9.07 7.19
C ARG A 80 -7.36 10.50 7.43
N GLN A 81 -7.73 10.78 8.65
CA GLN A 81 -8.19 12.10 9.12
C GLN A 81 -7.28 12.69 10.20
N SER A 82 -6.06 12.15 10.31
CA SER A 82 -5.00 12.65 11.19
C SER A 82 -3.65 12.57 10.48
N ASP A 83 -2.71 13.40 10.92
CA ASP A 83 -1.34 13.34 10.44
C ASP A 83 -0.63 12.13 11.04
N LYS A 84 0.26 11.52 10.26
CA LYS A 84 1.02 10.34 10.63
C LYS A 84 2.53 10.65 10.59
N ASN A 85 3.33 9.72 11.08
CA ASN A 85 4.79 9.79 10.97
C ASN A 85 5.31 9.70 9.52
N ILE A 86 4.45 9.32 8.57
CA ILE A 86 4.72 9.27 7.13
C ILE A 86 3.57 9.96 6.40
N GLY A 87 3.88 10.65 5.31
CA GLY A 87 2.89 11.36 4.50
C GLY A 87 2.81 12.85 4.83
N GLY A 88 2.22 13.58 3.92
CA GLY A 88 1.88 15.00 4.10
C GLY A 88 0.63 15.19 4.97
N PRO A 89 0.16 16.44 5.12
CA PRO A 89 -1.05 16.77 5.86
C PRO A 89 -2.26 15.95 5.38
N TRP A 90 -3.05 15.42 6.31
CA TRP A 90 -4.14 14.49 6.00
C TRP A 90 -5.18 15.08 5.03
N HIS A 91 -5.48 16.38 5.14
CA HIS A 91 -6.44 17.06 4.27
C HIS A 91 -5.98 17.17 2.80
N GLN A 92 -4.69 16.96 2.52
CA GLN A 92 -4.13 16.94 1.16
C GLN A 92 -4.17 15.55 0.51
N VAL A 93 -4.47 14.51 1.27
CA VAL A 93 -4.46 13.12 0.77
C VAL A 93 -5.34 12.92 -0.46
N PRO A 94 -6.61 13.40 -0.52
CA PRO A 94 -7.45 13.22 -1.71
C PRO A 94 -6.82 13.81 -2.97
N MET A 95 -6.30 15.03 -2.88
CA MET A 95 -5.64 15.71 -4.00
C MET A 95 -4.35 14.99 -4.41
N SER A 96 -3.56 14.53 -3.44
CA SER A 96 -2.31 13.80 -3.70
C SER A 96 -2.57 12.46 -4.41
N VAL A 97 -3.62 11.75 -4.04
CA VAL A 97 -4.04 10.51 -4.71
C VAL A 97 -4.52 10.79 -6.13
N LYS A 98 -5.33 11.85 -6.32
CA LYS A 98 -5.76 12.27 -7.66
C LYS A 98 -4.57 12.59 -8.54
N ASN A 99 -3.65 13.43 -8.06
CA ASN A 99 -2.44 13.83 -8.79
C ASN A 99 -1.57 12.60 -9.15
N LEU A 100 -1.42 11.63 -8.23
CA LEU A 100 -0.70 10.39 -8.51
C LEU A 100 -1.34 9.62 -9.68
N CYS A 101 -2.66 9.52 -9.72
CA CYS A 101 -3.37 8.83 -10.81
C CYS A 101 -3.19 9.56 -12.15
N ASP A 102 -3.28 10.88 -12.14
CA ASP A 102 -3.11 11.70 -13.33
C ASP A 102 -1.67 11.65 -13.85
N ASP A 103 -0.68 11.74 -12.95
CA ASP A 103 0.74 11.61 -13.30
C ASP A 103 1.05 10.20 -13.84
N ALA A 104 0.50 9.15 -13.25
CA ALA A 104 0.71 7.78 -13.75
C ALA A 104 0.19 7.61 -15.19
N ARG A 105 -0.98 8.18 -15.51
CA ARG A 105 -1.48 8.20 -16.88
C ARG A 105 -0.55 8.96 -17.84
N LEU A 106 0.00 10.09 -17.37
CA LEU A 106 0.96 10.87 -18.15
C LEU A 106 2.23 10.06 -18.44
N TRP A 107 2.83 9.42 -17.42
CA TRP A 107 4.05 8.62 -17.62
C TRP A 107 3.86 7.47 -18.61
N ILE A 108 2.69 6.79 -18.55
CA ILE A 108 2.35 5.73 -19.49
C ILE A 108 2.25 6.29 -20.93
N ASN A 109 1.66 7.47 -21.11
CA ASN A 109 1.46 8.07 -22.43
C ASN A 109 2.77 8.58 -23.03
N LEU A 110 3.67 9.14 -22.21
CA LEU A 110 4.97 9.65 -22.66
C LEU A 110 5.91 8.54 -23.12
N ARG A 111 5.83 7.35 -22.54
CA ARG A 111 6.67 6.18 -22.85
C ARG A 111 8.19 6.46 -22.75
N GLU A 112 8.58 7.38 -21.89
CA GLU A 112 9.97 7.76 -21.69
C GLU A 112 10.70 6.84 -20.70
N GLU A 113 9.95 6.16 -19.82
CA GLU A 113 10.46 5.26 -18.79
C GLU A 113 10.06 3.80 -19.10
N GLU A 114 10.92 2.85 -18.70
CA GLU A 114 10.59 1.44 -18.75
C GLU A 114 9.38 1.13 -17.81
N PRO A 115 8.50 0.20 -18.16
CA PRO A 115 7.31 -0.10 -17.36
C PRO A 115 7.58 -0.39 -15.89
N ASP A 116 8.68 -1.07 -15.57
CA ASP A 116 9.06 -1.35 -14.18
C ASP A 116 9.44 -0.06 -13.43
N GLN A 117 10.08 0.89 -14.10
CA GLN A 117 10.42 2.19 -13.51
C GLN A 117 9.16 3.02 -13.21
N VAL A 118 8.20 3.03 -14.14
CA VAL A 118 6.88 3.66 -13.94
C VAL A 118 6.17 3.03 -12.75
N ALA A 119 6.17 1.69 -12.64
CA ALA A 119 5.53 0.98 -11.54
C ALA A 119 6.20 1.26 -10.19
N VAL A 120 7.54 1.29 -10.14
CA VAL A 120 8.31 1.62 -8.94
C VAL A 120 8.06 3.06 -8.49
N ARG A 121 8.01 4.00 -9.41
CA ARG A 121 7.70 5.41 -9.13
C ARG A 121 6.26 5.56 -8.59
N PHE A 122 5.31 4.88 -9.20
CA PHE A 122 3.92 4.82 -8.71
C PHE A 122 3.86 4.25 -7.29
N HIS A 123 4.52 3.12 -7.06
CA HIS A 123 4.59 2.48 -5.74
C HIS A 123 5.15 3.42 -4.67
N HIS A 124 6.33 3.99 -4.92
CA HIS A 124 6.99 4.90 -3.99
C HIS A 124 6.08 6.08 -3.63
N ARG A 125 5.49 6.74 -4.62
CA ARG A 125 4.59 7.87 -4.37
C ARG A 125 3.34 7.47 -3.60
N LEU A 126 2.75 6.30 -3.86
CA LEU A 126 1.59 5.83 -3.10
C LEU A 126 1.96 5.53 -1.64
N VAL A 127 3.13 4.94 -1.39
CA VAL A 127 3.65 4.76 -0.02
C VAL A 127 3.89 6.11 0.66
N SER A 128 4.48 7.08 -0.04
CA SER A 128 4.79 8.41 0.49
C SER A 128 3.54 9.25 0.77
N ILE A 129 2.46 9.12 -0.01
CA ILE A 129 1.17 9.78 0.27
C ILE A 129 0.57 9.24 1.56
N HIS A 130 0.72 7.94 1.82
CA HIS A 130 0.24 7.26 3.03
C HIS A 130 -1.25 7.50 3.27
N PRO A 131 -2.14 7.09 2.33
CA PRO A 131 -3.51 7.59 2.30
C PRO A 131 -4.43 7.09 3.41
N PHE A 132 -4.11 5.96 4.06
CA PHE A 132 -5.00 5.31 5.02
C PHE A 132 -4.44 5.33 6.45
N ALA A 133 -5.27 5.04 7.44
CA ALA A 133 -4.87 4.96 8.84
C ALA A 133 -3.80 3.89 9.09
N ASN A 134 -3.89 2.75 8.41
CA ASN A 134 -2.89 1.66 8.46
C ASN A 134 -2.96 0.82 7.16
N GLY A 135 -2.07 -0.18 7.02
CA GLY A 135 -2.07 -1.09 5.88
C GLY A 135 -1.46 -0.54 4.59
N ASN A 136 -0.97 0.70 4.59
CA ASN A 136 -0.52 1.42 3.38
C ASN A 136 0.57 0.67 2.60
N GLY A 137 1.55 0.07 3.26
CA GLY A 137 2.61 -0.67 2.58
C GLY A 137 2.10 -1.93 1.87
N ARG A 138 1.20 -2.69 2.51
CA ARG A 138 0.58 -3.88 1.90
C ARG A 138 -0.34 -3.48 0.74
N HIS A 139 -1.13 -2.44 0.94
CA HIS A 139 -2.00 -1.88 -0.09
C HIS A 139 -1.19 -1.37 -1.29
N ALA A 140 -0.14 -0.58 -1.06
CA ALA A 140 0.68 -0.03 -2.14
C ALA A 140 1.34 -1.14 -2.98
N ARG A 141 1.85 -2.22 -2.35
CA ARG A 141 2.40 -3.36 -3.09
C ARG A 141 1.34 -4.03 -3.96
N LEU A 142 0.18 -4.37 -3.39
CA LEU A 142 -0.88 -5.01 -4.15
C LEU A 142 -1.43 -4.10 -5.27
N MET A 143 -1.61 -2.80 -5.00
CA MET A 143 -2.03 -1.83 -6.00
C MET A 143 -1.03 -1.72 -7.16
N THR A 144 0.28 -1.78 -6.85
CA THR A 144 1.34 -1.78 -7.87
C THR A 144 1.33 -3.07 -8.70
N ASP A 145 1.09 -4.23 -8.07
CA ASP A 145 0.97 -5.50 -8.79
C ASP A 145 -0.23 -5.49 -9.75
N VAL A 146 -1.37 -4.93 -9.31
CA VAL A 146 -2.54 -4.72 -10.19
C VAL A 146 -2.20 -3.76 -11.32
N PHE A 147 -1.48 -2.69 -11.04
CA PHE A 147 -1.04 -1.72 -12.05
C PHE A 147 -0.13 -2.35 -13.11
N LEU A 148 0.83 -3.18 -12.69
CA LEU A 148 1.69 -3.93 -13.59
C LEU A 148 0.87 -4.85 -14.53
N GLU A 149 -0.03 -5.66 -13.99
CA GLU A 149 -0.79 -6.62 -14.79
C GLU A 149 -1.86 -5.96 -15.65
N ALA A 150 -2.71 -5.11 -15.04
CA ALA A 150 -3.88 -4.56 -15.71
C ALA A 150 -3.54 -3.49 -16.74
N VAL A 151 -2.52 -2.65 -16.48
CA VAL A 151 -2.20 -1.48 -17.29
C VAL A 151 -0.90 -1.64 -18.06
N LEU A 152 0.20 -1.95 -17.36
CA LEU A 152 1.52 -2.02 -17.97
C LEU A 152 1.79 -3.33 -18.70
N LYS A 153 0.94 -4.35 -18.53
CA LYS A 153 1.05 -5.70 -19.14
C LYS A 153 2.38 -6.38 -18.81
N ARG A 154 2.79 -6.26 -17.57
CA ARG A 154 4.01 -6.85 -17.02
C ARG A 154 3.70 -7.79 -15.85
N PRO A 155 4.55 -8.79 -15.57
CA PRO A 155 4.39 -9.66 -14.41
C PRO A 155 4.55 -8.85 -13.11
N LYS A 156 3.84 -9.27 -12.05
CA LYS A 156 3.98 -8.73 -10.69
C LYS A 156 5.42 -8.70 -10.24
N PHE A 157 5.70 -7.83 -9.29
CA PHE A 157 6.97 -7.81 -8.60
C PHE A 157 7.10 -8.97 -7.61
N THR A 158 8.34 -9.38 -7.34
CA THR A 158 8.66 -10.41 -6.34
C THR A 158 8.77 -9.85 -4.92
N TRP A 159 8.95 -8.52 -4.80
CA TRP A 159 9.07 -7.81 -3.53
C TRP A 159 10.16 -8.38 -2.61
N GLY A 160 11.32 -8.74 -3.19
CA GLY A 160 12.43 -9.34 -2.45
C GLY A 160 12.16 -10.80 -2.03
N SER A 161 11.15 -11.45 -2.62
CA SER A 161 10.75 -12.85 -2.34
C SER A 161 10.56 -13.15 -0.84
N ALA A 162 10.13 -12.16 -0.05
CA ALA A 162 10.02 -12.24 1.41
C ALA A 162 8.73 -11.62 1.94
N ASP A 163 8.34 -12.05 3.14
CA ASP A 163 7.22 -11.46 3.89
C ASP A 163 7.64 -10.12 4.53
N LEU A 164 7.39 -9.02 3.83
CA LEU A 164 7.71 -7.67 4.29
C LEU A 164 6.81 -7.17 5.43
N SER A 165 5.83 -7.94 5.89
CA SER A 165 5.03 -7.61 7.07
C SER A 165 5.77 -7.91 8.36
N LYS A 166 6.75 -8.80 8.33
CA LYS A 166 7.57 -9.22 9.47
C LYS A 166 8.89 -8.43 9.53
N PRO A 167 9.45 -8.25 10.74
CA PRO A 167 10.81 -7.76 10.89
C PRO A 167 11.82 -8.71 10.21
N GLY A 168 12.88 -8.15 9.61
CA GLY A 168 13.95 -8.91 8.97
C GLY A 168 14.68 -8.11 7.90
N ASP A 169 15.75 -8.69 7.36
CA ASP A 169 16.67 -8.02 6.42
C ASP A 169 15.98 -7.54 5.13
N ALA A 170 15.05 -8.33 4.60
CA ALA A 170 14.31 -7.94 3.40
C ALA A 170 13.48 -6.66 3.66
N ARG A 171 12.81 -6.57 4.83
CA ARG A 171 12.07 -5.37 5.22
C ARG A 171 13.01 -4.17 5.42
N HIS A 172 14.17 -4.34 6.05
CA HIS A 172 15.16 -3.28 6.23
C HIS A 172 15.65 -2.77 4.87
N ARG A 173 16.01 -3.67 3.95
CA ARG A 173 16.42 -3.30 2.58
C ARG A 173 15.32 -2.56 1.82
N TYR A 174 14.09 -3.02 1.94
CA TYR A 174 12.93 -2.36 1.33
C TYR A 174 12.74 -0.94 1.86
N ILE A 175 12.77 -0.74 3.18
CA ILE A 175 12.62 0.58 3.80
C ILE A 175 13.78 1.51 3.41
N ALA A 176 15.02 1.00 3.42
CA ALA A 176 16.18 1.77 2.99
C ALA A 176 16.04 2.18 1.51
N ALA A 177 15.56 1.30 0.63
CA ALA A 177 15.34 1.61 -0.77
C ALA A 177 14.23 2.65 -0.99
N LEU A 178 13.20 2.69 -0.13
CA LEU A 178 12.19 3.76 -0.15
C LEU A 178 12.80 5.11 0.25
N HIS A 179 13.65 5.15 1.27
CA HIS A 179 14.33 6.38 1.69
C HIS A 179 15.30 6.92 0.62
N GLU A 180 15.98 6.03 -0.13
CA GLU A 180 16.76 6.45 -1.30
C GLU A 180 15.85 7.06 -2.39
N ALA A 181 14.69 6.46 -2.61
CA ALA A 181 13.71 6.98 -3.57
C ALA A 181 13.10 8.33 -3.14
N ASP A 182 13.02 8.64 -1.84
CA ASP A 182 12.64 9.97 -1.33
C ASP A 182 13.62 11.07 -1.83
N GLN A 183 14.87 10.68 -2.12
CA GLN A 183 15.91 11.54 -2.69
C GLN A 183 16.04 11.42 -4.22
N ASN A 184 15.00 10.89 -4.89
CA ASN A 184 14.98 10.59 -6.33
C ASN A 184 15.98 9.51 -6.80
N ASN A 185 16.59 8.74 -5.89
CA ASN A 185 17.42 7.60 -6.24
C ASN A 185 16.57 6.31 -6.25
N TYR A 186 15.95 5.99 -7.37
CA TYR A 186 15.11 4.80 -7.54
C TYR A 186 15.89 3.51 -7.82
N VAL A 187 17.20 3.57 -8.02
CA VAL A 187 18.01 2.39 -8.41
C VAL A 187 17.91 1.24 -7.38
N PRO A 188 18.04 1.49 -6.04
CA PRO A 188 17.91 0.42 -5.06
C PRO A 188 16.51 -0.21 -5.04
N LEU A 189 15.46 0.59 -5.19
CA LEU A 189 14.09 0.10 -5.17
C LEU A 189 13.78 -0.72 -6.44
N ASN A 190 14.18 -0.26 -7.62
CA ASN A 190 14.07 -1.01 -8.88
C ASN A 190 14.74 -2.39 -8.80
N LYS A 191 15.93 -2.45 -8.20
CA LYS A 191 16.62 -3.73 -7.98
C LYS A 191 15.87 -4.63 -7.01
N PHE A 192 15.41 -4.07 -5.90
CA PHE A 192 14.74 -4.82 -4.83
C PHE A 192 13.46 -5.49 -5.30
N VAL A 193 12.62 -4.82 -6.07
CA VAL A 193 11.28 -5.34 -6.45
C VAL A 193 11.34 -6.55 -7.37
N ARG A 194 12.48 -6.84 -7.99
CA ARG A 194 12.69 -7.98 -8.91
C ARG A 194 13.62 -9.08 -8.33
N THR A 195 14.00 -9.00 -7.03
CA THR A 195 14.86 -10.03 -6.38
C THR A 195 14.07 -11.04 -5.57
#